data_e0eee7a9af6b3114f4fad71be238bfca
#
_entry.id   e0eee7a9af6b3114f4fad71be238bfca
#
_cell.length_a   1.000
_cell.length_b   1.000
_cell.length_c   1.000
_cell.angle_alpha   90.00
_cell.angle_beta   90.00
_cell.angle_gamma   90.00
#
_symmetry.space_group_name_H-M   'P 1'
#
loop_
_entity.id
_entity.type
_entity.pdbx_description
1 polymer ?
#
loop_
_entity_poly.entity_id
_entity_poly.type
_entity_poly.pdbx_seq_one_letter_code
_entity_poly.pdbx_strand_id
1 'polypeptide(L)'
;TEKSNIALVNTYVTSNEKYLITKSSNKKLKLNPPKQICIEGIAHKRLNCQSCHKEWVSHCVGCHTEYDPNLEGYDLLDNKDINGSWNETPSDFYVDYPVLGVKKDKSGKEIIDTFIPGMVLTIDKFKNPQKKIFKRLFAPTFSHTINKNGRICKSCHNNPLAIGYG
;
A
#
# COMPACT_ATOMS: atom_id res chain seq x y z
N THR A 1 -6.20 -17.17 2.27
CA THR A 1 -5.42 -16.83 3.47
C THR A 1 -6.28 -16.96 4.72
N GLU A 2 -5.70 -17.21 5.87
CA GLU A 2 -6.48 -17.41 7.12
C GLU A 2 -7.27 -16.17 7.56
N LYS A 3 -6.81 -14.97 7.23
CA LYS A 3 -7.53 -13.71 7.56
C LYS A 3 -8.60 -13.31 6.55
N SER A 4 -8.47 -13.70 5.31
CA SER A 4 -9.36 -13.23 4.23
C SER A 4 -10.16 -14.34 3.56
N ASN A 5 -9.92 -15.59 3.92
CA ASN A 5 -10.46 -16.78 3.27
C ASN A 5 -10.28 -16.81 1.73
N ILE A 6 -9.35 -15.99 1.22
CA ILE A 6 -9.05 -15.99 -0.21
C ILE A 6 -8.11 -17.15 -0.49
N ALA A 7 -8.55 -18.06 -1.37
CA ALA A 7 -7.70 -19.09 -1.91
C ALA A 7 -6.59 -18.45 -2.77
N LEU A 8 -5.36 -18.84 -2.52
CA LEU A 8 -4.24 -18.45 -3.38
C LEU A 8 -4.09 -19.48 -4.48
N VAL A 9 -4.01 -19.03 -5.71
CA VAL A 9 -3.69 -19.88 -6.87
C VAL A 9 -2.33 -20.55 -6.58
N ASN A 10 -2.18 -21.81 -6.92
CA ASN A 10 -1.02 -22.66 -6.66
C ASN A 10 -0.80 -23.02 -5.17
N THR A 11 -1.77 -22.76 -4.33
CA THR A 11 -1.72 -23.20 -2.92
C THR A 11 -2.60 -24.43 -2.74
N TYR A 12 -2.05 -25.46 -2.14
CA TYR A 12 -2.67 -26.74 -1.93
C TYR A 12 -2.72 -27.05 -0.43
N VAL A 13 -3.80 -27.69 -0.02
CA VAL A 13 -4.03 -28.12 1.36
C VAL A 13 -4.26 -29.62 1.34
N THR A 14 -3.45 -30.35 2.06
CA THR A 14 -3.67 -31.77 2.39
C THR A 14 -4.12 -31.86 3.85
N SER A 15 -4.47 -33.05 4.31
CA SER A 15 -4.86 -33.27 5.73
C SER A 15 -3.82 -32.75 6.73
N ASN A 16 -2.56 -32.75 6.37
CA ASN A 16 -1.45 -32.45 7.32
C ASN A 16 -0.55 -31.31 6.88
N GLU A 17 -0.66 -30.83 5.64
CA GLU A 17 0.28 -29.81 5.11
C GLU A 17 -0.43 -28.78 4.22
N LYS A 18 0.06 -27.55 4.33
CA LYS A 18 -0.23 -26.47 3.37
C LYS A 18 1.03 -26.15 2.60
N TYR A 19 0.96 -26.10 1.29
CA TYR A 19 2.11 -25.79 0.45
C TYR A 19 1.77 -24.99 -0.78
N LEU A 20 2.76 -24.26 -1.28
CA LEU A 20 2.72 -23.48 -2.50
C LEU A 20 3.60 -24.14 -3.57
N ILE A 21 3.12 -24.23 -4.80
CA ILE A 21 3.96 -24.61 -5.94
C ILE A 21 4.34 -23.34 -6.70
N THR A 22 5.64 -23.11 -6.87
CA THR A 22 6.14 -21.94 -7.61
C THR A 22 5.86 -22.09 -9.10
N LYS A 23 5.42 -21.01 -9.76
CA LYS A 23 5.06 -21.05 -11.19
C LYS A 23 6.24 -21.29 -12.12
N SER A 24 7.40 -20.73 -11.79
CA SER A 24 8.57 -20.78 -12.66
C SER A 24 9.38 -22.06 -12.55
N SER A 25 9.41 -22.69 -11.38
CA SER A 25 10.30 -23.84 -11.10
C SER A 25 9.59 -25.08 -10.59
N ASN A 26 8.26 -25.03 -10.47
CA ASN A 26 7.44 -26.10 -9.89
C ASN A 26 7.91 -26.58 -8.49
N LYS A 27 8.66 -25.72 -7.80
CA LYS A 27 9.18 -26.04 -6.48
C LYS A 27 8.06 -26.03 -5.45
N LYS A 28 7.96 -27.12 -4.68
CA LYS A 28 7.03 -27.23 -3.56
C LYS A 28 7.62 -26.51 -2.34
N LEU A 29 6.92 -25.50 -1.85
CA LEU A 29 7.31 -24.75 -0.66
C LEU A 29 6.27 -24.99 0.44
N LYS A 30 6.70 -25.51 1.58
CA LYS A 30 5.84 -25.70 2.74
C LYS A 30 5.44 -24.34 3.32
N LEU A 31 4.14 -24.16 3.55
CA LEU A 31 3.58 -22.99 4.21
C LEU A 31 3.46 -23.30 5.71
N ASN A 32 4.21 -22.55 6.50
CA ASN A 32 4.07 -22.62 7.95
C ASN A 32 2.85 -21.84 8.41
N PRO A 33 2.14 -22.29 9.46
CA PRO A 33 1.09 -21.49 10.06
C PRO A 33 1.68 -20.17 10.61
N PRO A 34 0.88 -19.10 10.65
CA PRO A 34 1.30 -17.87 11.31
C PRO A 34 1.64 -18.17 12.79
N LYS A 35 2.61 -17.43 13.32
CA LYS A 35 2.95 -17.52 14.74
C LYS A 35 1.77 -17.08 15.59
N GLN A 36 1.64 -17.62 16.79
CA GLN A 36 0.57 -17.32 17.73
C GLN A 36 0.37 -15.81 17.96
N ILE A 37 1.45 -15.05 18.09
CA ILE A 37 1.40 -13.59 18.21
C ILE A 37 0.73 -12.87 17.04
N CYS A 38 0.67 -13.50 15.86
CA CYS A 38 0.05 -12.92 14.67
C CYS A 38 -1.47 -13.13 14.61
N ILE A 39 -1.98 -14.13 15.32
CA ILE A 39 -3.38 -14.57 15.24
C ILE A 39 -4.13 -14.46 16.57
N GLU A 40 -3.43 -14.48 17.67
CA GLU A 40 -4.01 -14.44 19.01
C GLU A 40 -3.64 -13.13 19.72
N GLY A 41 -4.54 -12.68 20.58
CA GLY A 41 -4.34 -11.49 21.39
C GLY A 41 -5.11 -10.27 20.91
N ILE A 42 -5.56 -9.47 21.87
CA ILE A 42 -6.42 -8.29 21.61
C ILE A 42 -5.61 -7.20 20.90
N ALA A 43 -4.36 -7.03 21.29
CA ALA A 43 -3.51 -5.92 20.84
C ALA A 43 -3.24 -5.91 19.33
N HIS A 44 -3.01 -7.08 18.71
CA HIS A 44 -2.65 -7.19 17.29
C HIS A 44 -3.76 -7.78 16.41
N LYS A 45 -4.94 -8.04 16.98
CA LYS A 45 -6.06 -8.66 16.25
C LYS A 45 -6.53 -7.88 15.02
N ARG A 46 -6.36 -6.57 15.04
CA ARG A 46 -6.75 -5.68 13.93
C ARG A 46 -5.64 -5.43 12.93
N LEU A 47 -4.40 -5.83 13.21
CA LEU A 47 -3.27 -5.63 12.31
C LEU A 47 -3.36 -6.54 11.09
N ASN A 48 -3.17 -5.96 9.90
CA ASN A 48 -2.88 -6.74 8.72
C ASN A 48 -1.45 -7.30 8.80
N CYS A 49 -1.20 -8.43 8.17
CA CYS A 49 0.14 -9.03 8.09
C CYS A 49 1.19 -8.05 7.56
N GLN A 50 0.80 -7.22 6.60
CA GLN A 50 1.66 -6.21 6.01
C GLN A 50 2.13 -5.14 7.00
N SER A 51 1.35 -4.83 8.02
CA SER A 51 1.73 -3.85 9.05
C SER A 51 3.03 -4.22 9.78
N CYS A 52 3.32 -5.53 9.88
CA CYS A 52 4.54 -6.05 10.49
C CYS A 52 5.59 -6.51 9.47
N HIS A 53 5.17 -7.04 8.32
CA HIS A 53 6.06 -7.72 7.38
C HIS A 53 6.51 -6.86 6.19
N LYS A 54 6.00 -5.65 6.01
CA LYS A 54 6.58 -4.69 5.08
C LYS A 54 7.83 -4.05 5.65
N GLU A 55 8.86 -3.93 4.82
CA GLU A 55 10.12 -3.29 5.23
C GLU A 55 10.10 -1.79 4.93
N TRP A 56 10.09 -1.44 3.66
CA TRP A 56 10.15 -0.06 3.25
C TRP A 56 9.17 0.25 2.13
N VAL A 57 8.78 1.50 2.07
CA VAL A 57 7.98 2.07 1.00
C VAL A 57 8.51 3.45 0.65
N SER A 58 8.23 3.91 -0.55
CA SER A 58 8.48 5.30 -0.91
C SER A 58 7.43 6.17 -0.25
N HIS A 59 7.90 7.21 0.45
CA HIS A 59 7.09 8.25 1.05
C HIS A 59 7.19 9.50 0.20
N CYS A 60 6.10 9.90 -0.42
CA CYS A 60 6.05 11.12 -1.23
C CYS A 60 5.56 12.29 -0.38
N VAL A 61 6.26 13.40 -0.44
CA VAL A 61 5.88 14.61 0.30
C VAL A 61 4.72 15.32 -0.39
N GLY A 62 4.68 15.29 -1.72
CA GLY A 62 3.58 15.89 -2.45
C GLY A 62 3.75 15.81 -3.97
N CYS A 63 2.71 16.24 -4.67
CA CYS A 63 2.70 16.38 -6.11
C CYS A 63 1.94 17.65 -6.50
N HIS A 64 2.42 18.31 -7.53
CA HIS A 64 1.68 19.35 -8.23
C HIS A 64 1.24 18.82 -9.58
N THR A 65 -0.04 18.89 -9.87
CA THR A 65 -0.62 18.41 -11.13
C THR A 65 -1.30 19.56 -11.83
N GLU A 66 -0.92 19.81 -13.08
CA GLU A 66 -1.52 20.85 -13.92
C GLU A 66 -1.88 20.27 -15.28
N TYR A 67 -2.88 20.87 -15.92
CA TYR A 67 -3.25 20.52 -17.28
C TYR A 67 -2.66 21.52 -18.26
N ASP A 68 -1.84 21.04 -19.19
CA ASP A 68 -1.32 21.83 -20.28
C ASP A 68 -2.02 21.44 -21.61
N PRO A 69 -2.79 22.36 -22.22
CA PRO A 69 -3.50 22.07 -23.46
C PRO A 69 -2.59 21.98 -24.69
N ASN A 70 -1.31 22.38 -24.58
CA ASN A 70 -0.37 22.36 -25.67
C ASN A 70 0.51 21.09 -25.68
N LEU A 71 0.47 20.31 -24.62
CA LEU A 71 1.17 19.03 -24.59
C LEU A 71 0.43 17.99 -25.41
N GLU A 72 1.17 17.16 -26.08
CA GLU A 72 0.64 15.96 -26.72
C GLU A 72 0.34 14.91 -25.62
N GLY A 73 -0.84 14.34 -25.68
CA GLY A 73 -1.29 13.27 -24.82
C GLY A 73 -1.74 12.06 -25.64
N TYR A 74 -1.93 10.94 -24.96
CA TYR A 74 -2.45 9.73 -25.60
C TYR A 74 -3.64 9.19 -24.82
N ASP A 75 -4.76 9.02 -25.52
CA ASP A 75 -5.96 8.39 -24.93
C ASP A 75 -5.86 6.88 -25.05
N LEU A 76 -5.62 6.23 -23.92
CA LEU A 76 -5.47 4.77 -23.83
C LEU A 76 -6.80 4.01 -24.05
N LEU A 77 -7.93 4.66 -23.89
CA LEU A 77 -9.24 4.03 -24.10
C LEU A 77 -9.58 4.01 -25.59
N ASP A 78 -9.39 5.14 -26.25
CA ASP A 78 -9.70 5.31 -27.66
C ASP A 78 -8.50 5.00 -28.58
N ASN A 79 -7.32 4.71 -28.03
CA ASN A 79 -6.08 4.43 -28.74
C ASN A 79 -5.73 5.52 -29.78
N LYS A 80 -5.74 6.76 -29.38
CA LYS A 80 -5.46 7.90 -30.27
C LYS A 80 -4.68 9.00 -29.57
N ASP A 81 -3.96 9.78 -30.37
CA ASP A 81 -3.35 11.00 -29.88
C ASP A 81 -4.40 12.07 -29.62
N ILE A 82 -4.19 12.82 -28.56
CA ILE A 82 -5.04 13.93 -28.15
C ILE A 82 -4.20 15.18 -27.87
N ASN A 83 -4.80 16.35 -28.02
CA ASN A 83 -4.19 17.59 -27.59
C ASN A 83 -4.54 17.84 -26.12
N GLY A 84 -3.50 18.15 -25.35
CA GLY A 84 -3.60 18.40 -23.94
C GLY A 84 -3.26 17.16 -23.10
N SER A 85 -2.47 17.40 -22.07
CA SER A 85 -2.06 16.36 -21.14
C SER A 85 -1.94 16.92 -19.72
N TRP A 86 -2.05 16.03 -18.76
CA TRP A 86 -1.76 16.33 -17.36
C TRP A 86 -0.25 16.20 -17.12
N ASN A 87 0.35 17.26 -16.62
CA ASN A 87 1.73 17.26 -16.18
C ASN A 87 1.79 17.14 -14.66
N GLU A 88 2.54 16.19 -14.15
CA GLU A 88 2.72 15.97 -12.73
C GLU A 88 4.17 16.26 -12.33
N THR A 89 4.34 17.22 -11.43
CA THR A 89 5.64 17.55 -10.84
C THR A 89 5.67 16.99 -9.42
N PRO A 90 6.37 15.87 -9.21
CA PRO A 90 6.53 15.33 -7.86
C PRO A 90 7.46 16.23 -7.03
N SER A 91 7.14 16.33 -5.74
CA SER A 91 8.02 16.89 -4.74
C SER A 91 9.03 15.83 -4.25
N ASP A 92 9.71 16.11 -3.16
CA ASP A 92 10.66 15.18 -2.57
C ASP A 92 10.02 13.86 -2.16
N PHE A 93 10.80 12.81 -2.21
CA PHE A 93 10.44 11.50 -1.67
C PHE A 93 11.62 10.90 -0.90
N TYR A 94 11.30 10.07 0.05
CA TYR A 94 12.28 9.31 0.84
C TYR A 94 11.77 7.88 1.06
N VAL A 95 12.60 7.04 1.64
CA VAL A 95 12.30 5.63 1.87
C VAL A 95 12.36 5.36 3.37
N ASP A 96 11.27 4.79 3.90
CA ASP A 96 11.17 4.42 5.31
C ASP A 96 10.14 3.30 5.49
N TYR A 97 9.97 2.83 6.71
CA TYR A 97 8.86 1.96 7.08
C TYR A 97 7.52 2.63 6.81
N PRO A 98 6.52 1.87 6.33
CA PRO A 98 5.21 2.44 6.08
C PRO A 98 4.57 2.98 7.36
N VAL A 99 3.85 4.06 7.23
CA VAL A 99 2.92 4.57 8.24
C VAL A 99 1.78 3.59 8.43
N LEU A 100 1.24 3.49 9.62
CA LEU A 100 0.06 2.70 9.89
C LEU A 100 -1.19 3.59 9.95
N GLY A 101 -2.28 3.09 9.40
CA GLY A 101 -3.57 3.75 9.41
C GLY A 101 -4.71 2.75 9.48
N VAL A 102 -5.92 3.25 9.66
CA VAL A 102 -7.13 2.44 9.75
C VAL A 102 -7.86 2.48 8.42
N LYS A 103 -8.24 1.33 7.91
CA LYS A 103 -9.13 1.20 6.75
C LYS A 103 -10.18 0.11 6.99
N LYS A 104 -11.24 0.12 6.22
CA LYS A 104 -12.19 -0.99 6.17
C LYS A 104 -11.72 -2.05 5.19
N ASP A 105 -11.80 -3.29 5.60
CA ASP A 105 -11.60 -4.44 4.72
C ASP A 105 -12.84 -4.68 3.83
N LYS A 106 -12.81 -5.72 3.00
CA LYS A 106 -13.94 -6.08 2.12
C LYS A 106 -15.23 -6.45 2.86
N SER A 107 -15.15 -6.81 4.13
CA SER A 107 -16.30 -7.11 4.98
C SER A 107 -16.82 -5.88 5.75
N GLY A 108 -16.20 -4.72 5.56
CA GLY A 108 -16.53 -3.50 6.29
C GLY A 108 -15.89 -3.38 7.67
N LYS A 109 -15.08 -4.38 8.07
CA LYS A 109 -14.39 -4.37 9.37
C LYS A 109 -13.16 -3.46 9.32
N GLU A 110 -12.99 -2.67 10.35
CA GLU A 110 -11.80 -1.83 10.51
C GLU A 110 -10.56 -2.66 10.82
N ILE A 111 -9.54 -2.48 10.02
CA ILE A 111 -8.23 -3.08 10.16
C ILE A 111 -7.15 -2.01 10.15
N ILE A 112 -6.03 -2.29 10.79
CA ILE A 112 -4.82 -1.47 10.73
C ILE A 112 -3.95 -2.01 9.60
N ASP A 113 -3.61 -1.15 8.66
CA ASP A 113 -2.81 -1.49 7.49
C ASP A 113 -1.80 -0.40 7.21
N THR A 114 -1.00 -0.61 6.18
CA THR A 114 0.07 0.31 5.79
C THR A 114 -0.43 1.39 4.86
N PHE A 115 0.02 2.61 5.10
CA PHE A 115 -0.31 3.81 4.34
C PHE A 115 0.95 4.57 3.95
N ILE A 116 0.83 5.40 2.93
CA ILE A 116 1.77 6.48 2.66
C ILE A 116 1.36 7.64 3.59
N PRO A 117 2.32 8.33 4.26
CA PRO A 117 2.01 9.52 5.05
C PRO A 117 1.38 10.59 4.15
N GLY A 118 0.60 11.47 4.77
CA GLY A 118 -0.22 12.44 4.06
C GLY A 118 0.52 13.26 3.02
N MET A 119 0.39 12.85 1.77
CA MET A 119 0.87 13.60 0.61
C MET A 119 0.09 14.89 0.47
N VAL A 120 0.76 15.98 0.20
CA VAL A 120 0.15 17.22 -0.25
C VAL A 120 -0.05 17.15 -1.76
N LEU A 121 -1.29 17.19 -2.19
CA LEU A 121 -1.65 17.24 -3.59
C LEU A 121 -2.22 18.60 -3.93
N THR A 122 -1.62 19.27 -4.92
CA THR A 122 -2.17 20.48 -5.53
C THR A 122 -2.54 20.20 -6.98
N ILE A 123 -3.73 20.63 -7.38
CA ILE A 123 -4.22 20.47 -8.75
C ILE A 123 -4.67 21.83 -9.25
N ASP A 124 -4.08 22.27 -10.36
CA ASP A 124 -4.54 23.44 -11.06
C ASP A 124 -5.74 23.08 -11.95
N LYS A 125 -6.89 23.64 -11.62
CA LYS A 125 -8.07 23.45 -12.45
C LYS A 125 -8.03 24.36 -13.66
N PHE A 126 -8.09 23.74 -14.83
CA PHE A 126 -8.37 24.31 -16.14
C PHE A 126 -8.54 25.84 -16.20
N LYS A 127 -7.59 26.55 -16.77
CA LYS A 127 -7.68 27.98 -17.10
C LYS A 127 -8.13 28.93 -15.98
N ASN A 128 -8.23 28.44 -14.74
CA ASN A 128 -8.59 29.29 -13.61
C ASN A 128 -7.50 29.20 -12.53
N PRO A 129 -6.47 30.08 -12.59
CA PRO A 129 -5.34 30.04 -11.67
C PRO A 129 -5.74 30.31 -10.20
N GLN A 130 -6.96 30.78 -9.96
CA GLN A 130 -7.47 31.05 -8.63
C GLN A 130 -8.11 29.83 -7.95
N LYS A 131 -8.35 28.74 -8.68
CA LYS A 131 -9.02 27.55 -8.14
C LYS A 131 -8.07 26.36 -8.10
N LYS A 132 -7.02 26.46 -7.30
CA LYS A 132 -6.19 25.31 -6.95
C LYS A 132 -6.92 24.40 -5.97
N ILE A 133 -6.92 23.12 -6.23
CA ILE A 133 -7.34 22.13 -5.24
C ILE A 133 -6.09 21.78 -4.41
N PHE A 134 -6.24 21.95 -3.11
CA PHE A 134 -5.26 21.47 -2.14
C PHE A 134 -5.88 20.32 -1.36
N LYS A 135 -5.22 19.18 -1.32
CA LYS A 135 -5.64 18.03 -0.54
C LYS A 135 -4.45 17.37 0.15
N ARG A 136 -4.69 16.88 1.34
CA ARG A 136 -3.81 15.95 2.01
C ARG A 136 -4.35 14.54 1.81
N LEU A 137 -3.56 13.67 1.22
CA LEU A 137 -3.96 12.32 0.88
C LEU A 137 -3.23 11.30 1.75
N PHE A 138 -4.01 10.37 2.32
CA PHE A 138 -3.51 9.18 3.00
C PHE A 138 -3.96 7.99 2.18
N ALA A 139 -3.04 7.40 1.45
CA ALA A 139 -3.37 6.28 0.57
C ALA A 139 -2.87 4.96 1.16
N PRO A 140 -3.70 3.88 1.12
CA PRO A 140 -3.22 2.54 1.41
C PRO A 140 -2.07 2.19 0.47
N THR A 141 -0.99 1.65 1.01
CA THR A 141 0.16 1.26 0.19
C THR A 141 0.35 -0.24 0.15
N PHE A 142 0.65 -0.73 -1.05
CA PHE A 142 1.03 -2.12 -1.28
C PHE A 142 2.50 -2.16 -1.65
N SER A 143 3.34 -2.55 -0.72
CA SER A 143 4.77 -2.65 -0.96
C SER A 143 5.12 -4.00 -1.59
N HIS A 144 6.14 -3.99 -2.45
CA HIS A 144 6.79 -5.20 -2.94
C HIS A 144 7.90 -5.69 -2.00
N THR A 145 8.22 -4.93 -0.96
CA THR A 145 9.25 -5.24 0.03
C THR A 145 8.63 -5.98 1.20
N ILE A 146 8.61 -7.30 1.14
CA ILE A 146 8.08 -8.14 2.20
C ILE A 146 9.21 -8.95 2.80
N ASN A 147 9.36 -8.87 4.12
CA ASN A 147 10.34 -9.66 4.86
C ASN A 147 9.67 -10.83 5.57
N LYS A 148 10.38 -11.95 5.62
CA LYS A 148 10.00 -13.12 6.42
C LYS A 148 9.90 -12.78 7.91
N ASN A 149 10.80 -11.94 8.40
CA ASN A 149 10.81 -11.46 9.78
C ASN A 149 9.96 -10.19 9.86
N GLY A 150 8.99 -10.17 10.77
CA GLY A 150 8.22 -8.96 11.04
C GLY A 150 9.06 -7.90 11.76
N ARG A 151 8.58 -6.67 11.74
CA ARG A 151 9.15 -5.56 12.52
C ARG A 151 9.20 -5.95 14.01
N ILE A 152 10.24 -5.53 14.70
CA ILE A 152 10.36 -5.72 16.15
C ILE A 152 9.40 -4.77 16.89
N CYS A 153 9.02 -5.12 18.10
CA CYS A 153 8.07 -4.34 18.89
C CYS A 153 8.42 -2.86 18.99
N LYS A 154 9.71 -2.54 19.24
CA LYS A 154 10.20 -1.16 19.34
C LYS A 154 10.08 -0.37 18.04
N SER A 155 10.22 -1.02 16.88
CA SER A 155 10.12 -0.33 15.58
C SER A 155 8.71 0.13 15.24
N CYS A 156 7.70 -0.38 15.94
CA CYS A 156 6.33 0.11 15.87
C CYS A 156 5.99 0.98 17.09
N HIS A 157 6.17 0.45 18.30
CA HIS A 157 5.72 1.13 19.52
C HIS A 157 6.50 2.41 19.87
N ASN A 158 7.73 2.56 19.38
CA ASN A 158 8.54 3.78 19.54
C ASN A 158 8.61 4.63 18.27
N ASN A 159 7.83 4.30 17.24
CA ASN A 159 7.85 5.04 15.98
C ASN A 159 6.58 5.90 15.87
N PRO A 160 6.70 7.24 15.88
CA PRO A 160 5.53 8.13 15.80
C PRO A 160 4.70 7.90 14.53
N LEU A 161 5.33 7.59 13.40
CA LEU A 161 4.62 7.28 12.16
C LEU A 161 3.79 5.99 12.28
N ALA A 162 4.29 4.98 12.98
CA ALA A 162 3.56 3.73 13.19
C ALA A 162 2.38 3.89 14.14
N ILE A 163 2.42 4.84 15.07
CA ILE A 163 1.33 5.11 16.02
C ILE A 163 0.42 6.26 15.59
N GLY A 164 0.60 6.79 14.40
CA GLY A 164 -0.32 7.73 13.79
C GLY A 164 -0.02 9.21 14.02
N TYR A 165 1.18 9.56 14.45
CA TYR A 165 1.66 10.95 14.56
C TYR A 165 2.50 11.36 13.35
N GLY A 166 2.09 10.93 12.17
CA GLY A 166 2.74 11.29 10.91
C GLY A 166 2.00 12.35 10.11
#